data_bf62dc87ad79b44c09b8a864784de288
#
_entry.id   bf62dc87ad79b44c09b8a864784de288
#
_cell.length_a   1.000
_cell.length_b   1.000
_cell.length_c   1.000
_cell.angle_alpha   90.00
_cell.angle_beta   90.00
_cell.angle_gamma   90.00
#
_symmetry.space_group_name_H-M   'P 1'
#
loop_
_entity.id
_entity.type
_entity.pdbx_description
1 polymer ?
#
loop_
_entity_poly.entity_id
_entity_poly.type
_entity_poly.pdbx_seq_one_letter_code
_entity_poly.pdbx_strand_id
1 'polypeptide(L)'
;MTSRERVQATLHREKADRMPVDFGGTFETGIAVSTVYTIRQAYRLDGPQERVKVIEPYMMLGEIKDDLKDKMYVDTTPLYNPINAFGFPNKDWKEWTTFDGAQVLVPELFNTEPDKNGNIYMYPAGDRSVPPSAVMPKDGYYFDSIIRQKPIDDSNLNVEDNLEEFVLYSDETLEHLRKQSEFLYATSDRSIVYSFSGTSFGDVANTTGPELKDPKGIRDISEWYMSFVTRREYVYEVFARECEVGLANLIKVKEAVGDRIDVIKITGADYGSQRGPLVSPDWYREMIKPFQKKMCDWIHHNTSWKTFMHCCGGIRPLLDDIIDAGIDIISPVQTSAEGMEPQRLKDDFGDRIIFWGGGVENQKTLPFGTPEEVYDEVRERICIFNNGGGFVFNAIHNIQPNTPIKNIFAMVEAIKDSF
;
A
#
# COMPACT_ATOMS: atom_id res chain seq x y z
N MET A 1 -0.19 9.48 -25.64
CA MET A 1 0.76 9.48 -24.51
C MET A 1 1.12 8.06 -24.14
N THR A 2 2.36 7.82 -23.76
CA THR A 2 2.72 6.59 -23.05
C THR A 2 2.07 6.55 -21.66
N SER A 3 2.05 5.41 -21.00
CA SER A 3 1.51 5.31 -19.63
C SER A 3 2.24 6.21 -18.65
N ARG A 4 3.58 6.29 -18.72
CA ARG A 4 4.40 7.18 -17.90
C ARG A 4 4.10 8.64 -18.15
N GLU A 5 4.05 9.09 -19.41
CA GLU A 5 3.70 10.47 -19.74
C GLU A 5 2.31 10.87 -19.24
N ARG A 6 1.35 9.94 -19.28
CA ARG A 6 -0.02 10.15 -18.80
C ARG A 6 -0.07 10.35 -17.30
N VAL A 7 0.63 9.48 -16.54
CA VAL A 7 0.73 9.63 -15.10
C VAL A 7 1.45 10.94 -14.75
N GLN A 8 2.59 11.23 -15.38
CA GLN A 8 3.33 12.49 -15.16
C GLN A 8 2.46 13.72 -15.44
N ALA A 9 1.74 13.76 -16.56
CA ALA A 9 0.81 14.86 -16.86
C ALA A 9 -0.23 15.02 -15.73
N THR A 10 -0.82 13.92 -15.27
CA THR A 10 -1.78 13.94 -14.16
C THR A 10 -1.14 14.42 -12.85
N LEU A 11 0.08 13.99 -12.54
CA LEU A 11 0.83 14.42 -11.35
C LEU A 11 1.18 15.92 -11.38
N HIS A 12 1.30 16.51 -12.56
CA HIS A 12 1.51 17.95 -12.76
C HIS A 12 0.22 18.72 -13.04
N ARG A 13 -0.97 18.06 -12.97
CA ARG A 13 -2.29 18.65 -13.30
C ARG A 13 -2.40 19.15 -14.72
N GLU A 14 -1.62 18.59 -15.60
CA GLU A 14 -1.70 18.81 -17.04
C GLU A 14 -2.75 17.89 -17.66
N LYS A 15 -3.25 18.28 -18.83
CA LYS A 15 -4.24 17.48 -19.54
C LYS A 15 -3.61 16.21 -20.10
N ALA A 16 -3.98 15.05 -19.57
CA ALA A 16 -3.68 13.75 -20.16
C ALA A 16 -4.66 13.39 -21.29
N ASP A 17 -4.26 12.46 -22.15
CA ASP A 17 -5.13 11.91 -23.22
C ASP A 17 -6.31 11.10 -22.65
N ARG A 18 -6.15 10.49 -21.49
CA ARG A 18 -7.17 9.87 -20.67
C ARG A 18 -6.74 9.86 -19.19
N MET A 19 -7.63 9.52 -18.31
CA MET A 19 -7.34 9.29 -16.90
C MET A 19 -6.37 8.10 -16.73
N PRO A 20 -5.31 8.22 -15.90
CA PRO A 20 -4.47 7.08 -15.54
C PRO A 20 -5.22 6.07 -14.66
N VAL A 21 -4.81 4.81 -14.77
CA VAL A 21 -5.35 3.70 -13.99
C VAL A 21 -4.21 3.01 -13.25
N ASP A 22 -4.44 2.69 -11.98
CA ASP A 22 -3.54 1.91 -11.16
C ASP A 22 -4.23 0.66 -10.60
N PHE A 23 -3.60 -0.49 -10.77
CA PHE A 23 -3.85 -1.70 -10.01
C PHE A 23 -2.49 -2.34 -9.71
N GLY A 24 -2.08 -2.26 -8.44
CA GLY A 24 -0.85 -2.87 -7.95
C GLY A 24 0.41 -1.98 -8.06
N GLY A 25 0.28 -0.67 -8.23
CA GLY A 25 1.39 0.28 -8.10
C GLY A 25 1.93 0.36 -6.67
N THR A 26 1.05 0.16 -5.69
CA THR A 26 1.39 -0.11 -4.29
C THR A 26 0.71 -1.41 -3.83
N PHE A 27 1.03 -1.89 -2.63
CA PHE A 27 0.34 -3.06 -2.09
C PHE A 27 -1.14 -2.77 -1.83
N GLU A 28 -1.47 -1.58 -1.36
CA GLU A 28 -2.85 -1.18 -1.03
C GLU A 28 -3.73 -1.00 -2.28
N THR A 29 -3.12 -0.84 -3.45
CA THR A 29 -3.85 -0.78 -4.75
C THR A 29 -3.89 -2.12 -5.47
N GLY A 30 -3.42 -3.19 -4.83
CA GLY A 30 -3.31 -4.54 -5.40
C GLY A 30 -4.63 -5.28 -5.52
N ILE A 31 -4.52 -6.52 -5.95
CA ILE A 31 -5.64 -7.45 -6.13
C ILE A 31 -5.29 -8.77 -5.43
N ALA A 32 -6.22 -9.32 -4.65
CA ALA A 32 -6.04 -10.62 -4.01
C ALA A 32 -5.68 -11.71 -5.03
N VAL A 33 -4.77 -12.61 -4.66
CA VAL A 33 -4.20 -13.60 -5.59
C VAL A 33 -5.25 -14.50 -6.23
N SER A 34 -6.28 -14.92 -5.48
CA SER A 34 -7.38 -15.73 -6.01
C SER A 34 -8.25 -14.95 -7.00
N THR A 35 -8.40 -13.64 -6.78
CA THR A 35 -9.11 -12.76 -7.71
C THR A 35 -8.28 -12.52 -8.96
N VAL A 36 -6.95 -12.31 -8.86
CA VAL A 36 -6.06 -12.26 -10.04
C VAL A 36 -6.15 -13.56 -10.83
N TYR A 37 -6.09 -14.71 -10.15
CA TYR A 37 -6.28 -16.02 -10.78
C TYR A 37 -7.60 -16.08 -11.57
N THR A 38 -8.72 -15.71 -10.96
CA THR A 38 -10.03 -15.72 -11.60
C THR A 38 -10.12 -14.78 -12.80
N ILE A 39 -9.56 -13.55 -12.69
CA ILE A 39 -9.52 -12.59 -13.80
C ILE A 39 -8.71 -13.16 -14.99
N ARG A 40 -7.52 -13.73 -14.71
CA ARG A 40 -6.65 -14.30 -15.75
C ARG A 40 -7.32 -15.47 -16.46
N GLN A 41 -8.03 -16.35 -15.70
CA GLN A 41 -8.81 -17.44 -16.31
C GLN A 41 -9.94 -16.89 -17.21
N ALA A 42 -10.66 -15.88 -16.78
CA ALA A 42 -11.75 -15.27 -17.54
C ALA A 42 -11.26 -14.59 -18.83
N TYR A 43 -10.10 -13.94 -18.81
CA TYR A 43 -9.45 -13.38 -19.99
C TYR A 43 -8.67 -14.41 -20.82
N ARG A 44 -8.55 -15.66 -20.36
CA ARG A 44 -7.77 -16.75 -20.99
C ARG A 44 -6.31 -16.35 -21.21
N LEU A 45 -5.68 -15.76 -20.21
CA LEU A 45 -4.29 -15.30 -20.28
C LEU A 45 -3.30 -16.40 -19.90
N ASP A 46 -3.72 -17.38 -19.11
CA ASP A 46 -2.83 -18.43 -18.61
C ASP A 46 -2.90 -19.71 -19.42
N GLY A 47 -1.72 -20.29 -19.70
CA GLY A 47 -1.58 -21.66 -20.14
C GLY A 47 -1.84 -22.66 -19.00
N PRO A 48 -1.95 -23.98 -19.30
CA PRO A 48 -2.31 -25.01 -18.31
C PRO A 48 -1.38 -25.09 -17.08
N GLN A 49 -0.12 -24.66 -17.23
CA GLN A 49 0.92 -24.75 -16.19
C GLN A 49 1.26 -23.38 -15.58
N GLU A 50 0.67 -22.31 -16.08
CA GLU A 50 0.91 -20.98 -15.50
C GLU A 50 0.14 -20.79 -14.20
N ARG A 51 0.80 -20.14 -13.24
CA ARG A 51 0.26 -19.88 -11.92
C ARG A 51 0.52 -18.41 -11.57
N VAL A 52 -0.38 -17.83 -10.77
CA VAL A 52 -0.20 -16.49 -10.23
C VAL A 52 0.72 -16.56 -9.01
N LYS A 53 1.72 -15.68 -8.96
CA LYS A 53 2.60 -15.56 -7.80
C LYS A 53 1.96 -14.70 -6.71
N VAL A 54 2.12 -15.11 -5.45
CA VAL A 54 1.81 -14.28 -4.28
C VAL A 54 3.00 -13.36 -4.04
N ILE A 55 2.87 -12.11 -4.43
CA ILE A 55 3.96 -11.10 -4.35
C ILE A 55 3.99 -10.35 -3.03
N GLU A 56 2.88 -10.31 -2.32
CA GLU A 56 2.76 -9.78 -0.96
C GLU A 56 2.02 -10.81 -0.10
N PRO A 57 2.77 -11.59 0.71
CA PRO A 57 2.20 -12.72 1.45
C PRO A 57 1.27 -12.35 2.61
N TYR A 58 1.42 -11.17 3.22
CA TYR A 58 0.59 -10.77 4.37
C TYR A 58 -0.87 -10.54 3.95
N MET A 59 -1.09 -9.79 2.88
CA MET A 59 -2.42 -9.52 2.30
C MET A 59 -2.80 -10.50 1.19
N MET A 60 -1.93 -11.49 0.89
CA MET A 60 -2.13 -12.48 -0.18
C MET A 60 -2.40 -11.85 -1.55
N LEU A 61 -1.58 -10.86 -1.94
CA LEU A 61 -1.74 -10.19 -3.23
C LEU A 61 -1.05 -10.94 -4.37
N GLY A 62 -1.74 -10.97 -5.52
CA GLY A 62 -1.27 -11.63 -6.73
C GLY A 62 -0.44 -10.70 -7.63
N GLU A 63 0.54 -11.30 -8.34
CA GLU A 63 1.28 -10.62 -9.40
C GLU A 63 0.34 -10.23 -10.55
N ILE A 64 0.29 -8.94 -10.88
CA ILE A 64 -0.44 -8.43 -12.03
C ILE A 64 0.56 -8.29 -13.18
N LYS A 65 0.63 -9.32 -14.04
CA LYS A 65 1.53 -9.35 -15.20
C LYS A 65 1.11 -8.33 -16.25
N ASP A 66 2.04 -7.97 -17.15
CA ASP A 66 1.81 -6.92 -18.16
C ASP A 66 0.63 -7.21 -19.10
N ASP A 67 0.41 -8.48 -19.47
CA ASP A 67 -0.76 -8.90 -20.26
C ASP A 67 -2.10 -8.56 -19.56
N LEU A 68 -2.17 -8.72 -18.25
CA LEU A 68 -3.34 -8.34 -17.46
C LEU A 68 -3.41 -6.82 -17.24
N LYS A 69 -2.26 -6.16 -17.00
CA LYS A 69 -2.20 -4.71 -16.93
C LYS A 69 -2.76 -4.06 -18.20
N ASP A 70 -2.41 -4.58 -19.37
CA ASP A 70 -2.92 -4.11 -20.66
C ASP A 70 -4.44 -4.27 -20.77
N LYS A 71 -5.00 -5.41 -20.33
CA LYS A 71 -6.45 -5.66 -20.31
C LYS A 71 -7.22 -4.72 -19.39
N MET A 72 -6.59 -4.30 -18.30
CA MET A 72 -7.17 -3.42 -17.29
C MET A 72 -6.74 -1.95 -17.43
N TYR A 73 -6.03 -1.60 -18.51
CA TYR A 73 -5.56 -0.24 -18.82
C TYR A 73 -4.61 0.37 -17.78
N VAL A 74 -3.86 -0.45 -17.03
CA VAL A 74 -2.98 -0.03 -15.95
C VAL A 74 -1.79 0.75 -16.47
N ASP A 75 -1.54 1.92 -15.89
CA ASP A 75 -0.47 2.86 -16.28
C ASP A 75 0.74 2.85 -15.34
N THR A 76 0.70 2.04 -14.29
CA THR A 76 1.71 1.99 -13.24
C THR A 76 2.42 0.65 -13.18
N THR A 77 3.59 0.64 -12.56
CA THR A 77 4.30 -0.59 -12.19
C THR A 77 5.02 -0.37 -10.87
N PRO A 78 4.97 -1.34 -9.92
CA PRO A 78 5.64 -1.20 -8.65
C PRO A 78 7.13 -1.48 -8.74
N LEU A 79 7.93 -0.75 -7.96
CA LEU A 79 9.29 -1.12 -7.59
C LEU A 79 9.23 -1.74 -6.19
N TYR A 80 9.49 -3.04 -6.08
CA TYR A 80 9.41 -3.76 -4.81
C TYR A 80 10.75 -3.79 -4.09
N ASN A 81 10.69 -3.76 -2.76
CA ASN A 81 11.81 -4.12 -1.90
C ASN A 81 12.15 -5.62 -2.06
N PRO A 82 13.40 -6.03 -1.79
CA PRO A 82 13.81 -7.44 -1.95
C PRO A 82 13.19 -8.38 -0.92
N ILE A 83 12.71 -7.83 0.20
CA ILE A 83 12.18 -8.58 1.36
C ILE A 83 10.71 -8.19 1.55
N ASN A 84 9.87 -9.18 1.82
CA ASN A 84 8.44 -9.00 2.09
C ASN A 84 8.16 -8.70 3.58
N ALA A 85 6.89 -8.47 3.94
CA ALA A 85 6.45 -8.12 5.29
C ALA A 85 6.82 -9.16 6.38
N PHE A 86 7.17 -10.40 6.02
CA PHE A 86 7.62 -11.43 6.96
C PHE A 86 9.14 -11.55 7.05
N GLY A 87 9.91 -10.66 6.41
CA GLY A 87 11.36 -10.64 6.51
C GLY A 87 12.09 -11.66 5.63
N PHE A 88 11.46 -12.19 4.58
CA PHE A 88 12.11 -13.09 3.63
C PHE A 88 11.89 -12.66 2.17
N PRO A 89 12.77 -13.07 1.24
CA PRO A 89 12.65 -12.71 -0.17
C PRO A 89 11.57 -13.52 -0.89
N ASN A 90 10.93 -12.89 -1.87
CA ASN A 90 9.98 -13.51 -2.78
C ASN A 90 10.71 -14.26 -3.93
N LYS A 91 11.26 -15.43 -3.63
CA LYS A 91 12.03 -16.25 -4.57
C LYS A 91 11.79 -17.74 -4.37
N ASP A 92 12.37 -18.59 -5.26
CA ASP A 92 12.35 -20.05 -5.16
C ASP A 92 10.92 -20.58 -4.97
N TRP A 93 10.08 -20.25 -5.94
CA TRP A 93 8.63 -20.41 -5.91
C TRP A 93 8.18 -21.86 -5.83
N LYS A 94 7.21 -22.17 -4.96
CA LYS A 94 6.56 -23.47 -4.83
C LYS A 94 5.05 -23.38 -5.05
N GLU A 95 4.44 -24.45 -5.55
CA GLU A 95 2.99 -24.52 -5.73
C GLU A 95 2.25 -24.63 -4.41
N TRP A 96 1.13 -23.92 -4.33
CA TRP A 96 0.17 -24.02 -3.24
C TRP A 96 -1.24 -23.79 -3.77
N THR A 97 -2.25 -24.35 -3.07
CA THR A 97 -3.65 -24.12 -3.37
C THR A 97 -4.28 -23.34 -2.22
N THR A 98 -4.85 -22.18 -2.51
CA THR A 98 -5.56 -21.36 -1.54
C THR A 98 -6.82 -22.07 -1.02
N PHE A 99 -7.39 -21.62 0.08
CA PHE A 99 -8.60 -22.24 0.63
C PHE A 99 -9.82 -22.15 -0.30
N ASP A 100 -9.88 -21.16 -1.19
CA ASP A 100 -10.90 -21.01 -2.22
C ASP A 100 -10.55 -21.73 -3.54
N GLY A 101 -9.47 -22.52 -3.57
CA GLY A 101 -9.12 -23.43 -4.65
C GLY A 101 -8.26 -22.82 -5.76
N ALA A 102 -7.78 -21.58 -5.64
CA ALA A 102 -6.87 -21.00 -6.63
C ALA A 102 -5.48 -21.66 -6.53
N GLN A 103 -4.96 -22.09 -7.68
CA GLN A 103 -3.62 -22.65 -7.77
C GLN A 103 -2.60 -21.53 -8.00
N VAL A 104 -1.70 -21.34 -7.04
CA VAL A 104 -0.78 -20.21 -6.97
C VAL A 104 0.65 -20.65 -6.72
N LEU A 105 1.59 -19.72 -6.89
CA LEU A 105 2.97 -19.87 -6.44
C LEU A 105 3.21 -18.99 -5.22
N VAL A 106 3.79 -19.57 -4.19
CA VAL A 106 4.23 -18.87 -2.99
C VAL A 106 5.76 -18.94 -2.85
N PRO A 107 6.41 -17.97 -2.19
CA PRO A 107 7.85 -18.06 -1.92
C PRO A 107 8.21 -19.31 -1.12
N GLU A 108 9.43 -19.82 -1.28
CA GLU A 108 9.88 -21.06 -0.60
C GLU A 108 9.66 -21.01 0.92
N LEU A 109 9.95 -19.88 1.56
CA LEU A 109 9.83 -19.70 3.01
C LEU A 109 8.40 -19.45 3.51
N PHE A 110 7.44 -19.31 2.60
CA PHE A 110 6.01 -19.28 2.94
C PHE A 110 5.60 -20.62 3.55
N ASN A 111 5.02 -20.63 4.74
CA ASN A 111 4.53 -21.87 5.33
C ASN A 111 3.21 -22.31 4.71
N THR A 112 3.20 -23.49 4.12
CA THR A 112 2.01 -24.08 3.47
C THR A 112 1.37 -25.19 4.30
N GLU A 113 1.95 -25.53 5.45
CA GLU A 113 1.49 -26.63 6.30
C GLU A 113 0.47 -26.12 7.32
N PRO A 114 -0.79 -26.61 7.29
CA PRO A 114 -1.79 -26.24 8.26
C PRO A 114 -1.51 -26.90 9.63
N ASP A 115 -1.95 -26.26 10.69
CA ASP A 115 -2.03 -26.87 12.00
C ASP A 115 -3.19 -27.91 12.09
N LYS A 116 -3.37 -28.53 13.25
CA LYS A 116 -4.47 -29.50 13.49
C LYS A 116 -5.88 -28.94 13.32
N ASN A 117 -6.03 -27.61 13.32
CA ASN A 117 -7.30 -26.91 13.14
C ASN A 117 -7.47 -26.39 11.68
N GLY A 118 -6.46 -26.56 10.85
CA GLY A 118 -6.44 -26.11 9.47
C GLY A 118 -5.88 -24.69 9.27
N ASN A 119 -5.39 -24.02 10.31
CA ASN A 119 -4.82 -22.68 10.22
C ASN A 119 -3.40 -22.71 9.64
N ILE A 120 -3.04 -21.71 8.86
CA ILE A 120 -1.68 -21.50 8.35
C ILE A 120 -1.00 -20.40 9.19
N TYR A 121 0.17 -20.72 9.75
CA TYR A 121 0.97 -19.76 10.50
C TYR A 121 2.13 -19.25 9.67
N MET A 122 2.46 -17.96 9.79
CA MET A 122 3.64 -17.37 9.19
C MET A 122 4.70 -17.08 10.25
N TYR A 123 5.96 -17.28 9.89
CA TYR A 123 7.10 -17.17 10.80
C TYR A 123 8.06 -16.09 10.32
N PRO A 124 8.61 -15.24 11.23
CA PRO A 124 9.59 -14.22 10.89
C PRO A 124 10.79 -14.81 10.17
N ALA A 125 11.17 -14.21 9.04
CA ALA A 125 12.24 -14.70 8.17
C ALA A 125 12.13 -16.18 7.75
N GLY A 126 10.93 -16.79 7.85
CA GLY A 126 10.69 -18.20 7.60
C GLY A 126 11.22 -19.13 8.69
N ASP A 127 11.65 -18.61 9.84
CA ASP A 127 12.28 -19.35 10.93
C ASP A 127 11.25 -19.98 11.86
N ARG A 128 10.99 -21.29 11.69
CA ARG A 128 10.04 -22.04 12.50
C ARG A 128 10.55 -22.37 13.93
N SER A 129 11.77 -21.98 14.27
CA SER A 129 12.29 -22.15 15.65
C SER A 129 11.82 -21.07 16.63
N VAL A 130 11.20 -19.97 16.08
CA VAL A 130 10.63 -18.88 16.85
C VAL A 130 9.10 -18.89 16.78
N PRO A 131 8.39 -18.20 17.69
CA PRO A 131 6.93 -18.09 17.63
C PRO A 131 6.45 -17.46 16.30
N PRO A 132 5.29 -17.91 15.77
CA PRO A 132 4.72 -17.31 14.57
C PRO A 132 4.33 -15.85 14.80
N SER A 133 4.40 -15.05 13.74
CA SER A 133 4.05 -13.62 13.76
C SER A 133 2.67 -13.32 13.16
N ALA A 134 2.12 -14.28 12.40
CA ALA A 134 0.80 -14.11 11.80
C ALA A 134 0.11 -15.46 11.60
N VAL A 135 -1.22 -15.41 11.48
CA VAL A 135 -2.07 -16.58 11.25
C VAL A 135 -3.11 -16.28 10.18
N MET A 136 -3.26 -17.17 9.21
CA MET A 136 -4.41 -17.25 8.33
C MET A 136 -5.35 -18.33 8.90
N PRO A 137 -6.54 -17.97 9.39
CA PRO A 137 -7.53 -18.95 9.84
C PRO A 137 -7.90 -19.91 8.71
N LYS A 138 -8.32 -21.11 9.05
CA LYS A 138 -8.89 -22.03 8.07
C LYS A 138 -10.00 -21.33 7.28
N ASP A 139 -10.00 -21.51 5.98
CA ASP A 139 -10.92 -20.86 5.04
C ASP A 139 -10.74 -19.32 4.96
N GLY A 140 -9.66 -18.78 5.54
CA GLY A 140 -9.27 -17.38 5.44
C GLY A 140 -8.58 -17.03 4.12
N TYR A 141 -8.41 -15.74 3.86
CA TYR A 141 -7.86 -15.23 2.60
C TYR A 141 -6.57 -14.44 2.76
N TYR A 142 -6.23 -14.01 3.97
CA TYR A 142 -5.05 -13.21 4.32
C TYR A 142 -4.65 -13.47 5.77
N PHE A 143 -3.53 -12.92 6.19
CA PHE A 143 -3.00 -13.14 7.52
C PHE A 143 -3.42 -12.06 8.50
N ASP A 144 -3.77 -12.47 9.71
CA ASP A 144 -3.91 -11.60 10.88
C ASP A 144 -2.62 -11.61 11.68
N SER A 145 -2.18 -10.45 12.15
CA SER A 145 -1.01 -10.35 13.03
C SER A 145 -1.24 -11.04 14.37
N ILE A 146 -0.24 -11.79 14.84
CA ILE A 146 -0.19 -12.30 16.21
C ILE A 146 0.54 -11.27 17.06
N ILE A 147 -0.17 -10.71 18.04
CA ILE A 147 0.41 -9.76 18.98
C ILE A 147 1.38 -10.48 19.91
N ARG A 148 2.67 -10.10 19.84
CA ARG A 148 3.76 -10.70 20.62
C ARG A 148 4.29 -9.69 21.65
N GLN A 149 3.37 -8.92 22.28
CA GLN A 149 3.71 -7.92 23.28
C GLN A 149 4.29 -8.55 24.54
N LYS A 150 5.48 -8.12 24.95
CA LYS A 150 6.06 -8.41 26.27
C LYS A 150 5.49 -7.46 27.33
N PRO A 151 5.55 -7.78 28.63
CA PRO A 151 5.17 -6.84 29.69
C PRO A 151 5.90 -5.51 29.52
N ILE A 152 5.14 -4.41 29.52
CA ILE A 152 5.69 -3.06 29.38
C ILE A 152 6.17 -2.59 30.76
N ASP A 153 7.42 -2.13 30.82
CA ASP A 153 7.98 -1.45 31.98
C ASP A 153 8.25 0.02 31.61
N ASP A 154 7.34 0.90 32.00
CA ASP A 154 7.41 2.32 31.69
C ASP A 154 8.67 3.02 32.25
N SER A 155 9.31 2.42 33.28
CA SER A 155 10.55 2.95 33.84
C SER A 155 11.81 2.60 33.02
N ASN A 156 11.68 1.68 32.06
CA ASN A 156 12.79 1.12 31.28
C ASN A 156 12.50 1.00 29.78
N LEU A 157 11.58 1.83 29.26
CA LEU A 157 11.32 1.88 27.82
C LEU A 157 12.53 2.45 27.08
N ASN A 158 12.93 1.75 26.02
CA ASN A 158 14.02 2.16 25.16
C ASN A 158 13.46 2.46 23.75
N VAL A 159 13.70 3.65 23.24
CA VAL A 159 13.25 4.10 21.91
C VAL A 159 13.72 3.16 20.79
N GLU A 160 14.95 2.67 20.89
CA GLU A 160 15.54 1.77 19.89
C GLU A 160 14.77 0.42 19.76
N ASP A 161 14.01 0.03 20.78
CA ASP A 161 13.18 -1.17 20.76
C ASP A 161 11.97 -1.06 19.81
N ASN A 162 11.52 0.17 19.47
CA ASN A 162 10.50 0.41 18.45
C ASN A 162 11.08 0.85 17.10
N LEU A 163 12.39 0.70 16.91
CA LEU A 163 13.11 1.02 15.68
C LEU A 163 13.81 -0.19 15.05
N GLU A 164 13.56 -1.41 15.57
CA GLU A 164 14.25 -2.62 15.12
C GLU A 164 14.07 -2.90 13.61
N GLU A 165 12.93 -2.51 13.03
CA GLU A 165 12.61 -2.61 11.60
C GLU A 165 13.15 -1.43 10.76
N PHE A 166 13.43 -0.28 11.39
CA PHE A 166 13.90 0.93 10.70
C PHE A 166 15.43 1.02 10.74
N VAL A 167 16.07 0.35 9.80
CA VAL A 167 17.53 0.29 9.70
C VAL A 167 18.03 0.94 8.41
N LEU A 168 19.31 1.27 8.35
CA LEU A 168 19.93 1.72 7.12
C LEU A 168 19.92 0.60 6.07
N TYR A 169 19.50 0.93 4.85
CA TYR A 169 19.49 -0.01 3.74
C TYR A 169 20.87 -0.56 3.46
N SER A 170 20.96 -1.87 3.33
CA SER A 170 22.17 -2.57 2.96
C SER A 170 22.53 -2.29 1.48
N ASP A 171 23.80 -2.49 1.14
CA ASP A 171 24.27 -2.38 -0.24
C ASP A 171 23.53 -3.38 -1.16
N GLU A 172 23.15 -4.55 -0.65
CA GLU A 172 22.36 -5.54 -1.39
C GLU A 172 20.95 -5.01 -1.72
N THR A 173 20.26 -4.38 -0.76
CA THR A 173 18.97 -3.73 -0.98
C THR A 173 19.06 -2.63 -2.02
N LEU A 174 20.07 -1.76 -1.91
CA LEU A 174 20.27 -0.65 -2.84
C LEU A 174 20.62 -1.14 -4.25
N GLU A 175 21.43 -2.17 -4.37
CA GLU A 175 21.77 -2.79 -5.65
C GLU A 175 20.54 -3.46 -6.30
N HIS A 176 19.68 -4.09 -5.48
CA HIS A 176 18.39 -4.62 -5.95
C HIS A 176 17.51 -3.50 -6.52
N LEU A 177 17.32 -2.42 -5.77
CA LEU A 177 16.51 -1.26 -6.20
C LEU A 177 17.06 -0.64 -7.49
N ARG A 178 18.38 -0.49 -7.58
CA ARG A 178 19.06 0.00 -8.78
C ARG A 178 18.75 -0.86 -9.99
N LYS A 179 19.01 -2.16 -9.90
CA LYS A 179 18.81 -3.11 -11.01
C LYS A 179 17.34 -3.21 -11.44
N GLN A 180 16.43 -3.30 -10.46
CA GLN A 180 15.00 -3.40 -10.75
C GLN A 180 14.46 -2.10 -11.37
N SER A 181 14.85 -0.93 -10.87
CA SER A 181 14.42 0.34 -11.47
C SER A 181 14.97 0.53 -12.89
N GLU A 182 16.22 0.14 -13.14
CA GLU A 182 16.82 0.14 -14.49
C GLU A 182 16.06 -0.79 -15.43
N PHE A 183 15.77 -2.00 -14.99
CA PHE A 183 15.02 -2.99 -15.79
C PHE A 183 13.60 -2.48 -16.11
N LEU A 184 12.83 -2.06 -15.10
CA LEU A 184 11.46 -1.56 -15.29
C LEU A 184 11.42 -0.33 -16.20
N TYR A 185 12.36 0.60 -16.04
CA TYR A 185 12.42 1.81 -16.85
C TYR A 185 12.75 1.51 -18.32
N ALA A 186 13.60 0.52 -18.57
CA ALA A 186 14.03 0.12 -19.92
C ALA A 186 13.01 -0.76 -20.66
N THR A 187 12.20 -1.55 -19.92
CA THR A 187 11.32 -2.56 -20.52
C THR A 187 9.83 -2.19 -20.49
N SER A 188 9.45 -1.12 -19.79
CA SER A 188 8.07 -0.68 -19.67
C SER A 188 7.96 0.83 -19.83
N ASP A 189 6.88 1.29 -20.45
CA ASP A 189 6.51 2.70 -20.53
C ASP A 189 5.56 3.14 -19.40
N ARG A 190 5.33 2.27 -18.41
CA ARG A 190 4.52 2.56 -17.22
C ARG A 190 5.28 3.41 -16.21
N SER A 191 4.53 4.21 -15.46
CA SER A 191 5.05 4.99 -14.33
C SER A 191 5.49 4.08 -13.20
N ILE A 192 6.68 4.29 -12.65
CA ILE A 192 7.22 3.46 -11.57
C ILE A 192 6.87 4.08 -10.23
N VAL A 193 6.17 3.31 -9.40
CA VAL A 193 5.78 3.67 -8.04
C VAL A 193 6.64 2.89 -7.04
N TYR A 194 7.29 3.57 -6.12
CA TYR A 194 8.11 2.95 -5.09
C TYR A 194 7.48 3.08 -3.71
N SER A 195 7.25 1.96 -3.03
CA SER A 195 6.83 1.93 -1.63
C SER A 195 8.07 1.92 -0.73
N PHE A 196 8.41 3.08 -0.15
CA PHE A 196 9.55 3.27 0.72
C PHE A 196 9.26 2.66 2.10
N SER A 197 10.08 1.73 2.55
CA SER A 197 9.95 1.04 3.83
C SER A 197 10.80 1.66 4.95
N GLY A 198 11.44 2.80 4.69
CA GLY A 198 12.32 3.45 5.66
C GLY A 198 11.60 4.28 6.72
N THR A 199 10.30 4.47 6.61
CA THR A 199 9.46 5.18 7.59
C THR A 199 8.04 4.62 7.59
N SER A 200 7.36 4.71 8.74
CA SER A 200 5.95 4.36 8.90
C SER A 200 5.14 5.42 9.66
N PHE A 201 5.78 6.12 10.59
CA PHE A 201 5.17 7.13 11.47
C PHE A 201 3.90 6.63 12.16
N GLY A 202 3.97 5.44 12.75
CA GLY A 202 2.88 4.84 13.52
C GLY A 202 1.92 3.97 12.74
N ASP A 203 2.31 3.46 11.57
CA ASP A 203 1.55 2.47 10.82
C ASP A 203 1.30 1.23 11.68
N VAL A 204 0.03 0.90 11.88
CA VAL A 204 -0.40 -0.23 12.73
C VAL A 204 0.00 -1.59 12.16
N ALA A 205 0.16 -1.69 10.85
CA ALA A 205 0.59 -2.93 10.21
C ALA A 205 2.03 -3.29 10.60
N ASN A 206 2.89 -2.29 10.78
CA ASN A 206 4.29 -2.47 11.19
C ASN A 206 4.45 -2.60 12.70
N THR A 207 3.54 -2.04 13.51
CA THR A 207 3.63 -2.03 14.98
C THR A 207 3.87 -3.43 15.56
N THR A 208 3.25 -4.47 15.01
CA THR A 208 3.39 -5.86 15.52
C THR A 208 4.74 -6.52 15.19
N GLY A 209 5.54 -5.91 14.28
CA GLY A 209 6.84 -6.41 13.83
C GLY A 209 6.77 -7.81 13.22
N PRO A 210 5.99 -8.06 12.16
CA PRO A 210 5.79 -9.41 11.62
C PRO A 210 7.08 -10.07 11.14
N GLU A 211 8.09 -9.31 10.76
CA GLU A 211 9.43 -9.77 10.34
C GLU A 211 10.38 -10.03 11.52
N LEU A 212 10.09 -9.50 12.70
CA LEU A 212 10.99 -9.58 13.85
C LEU A 212 10.86 -10.92 14.58
N LYS A 213 11.98 -11.59 14.86
CA LYS A 213 11.99 -12.90 15.58
C LYS A 213 11.64 -12.76 17.05
N ASP A 214 12.09 -11.71 17.69
CA ASP A 214 11.88 -11.40 19.11
C ASP A 214 11.58 -9.90 19.30
N PRO A 215 10.38 -9.41 18.88
CA PRO A 215 10.06 -7.98 18.89
C PRO A 215 10.11 -7.41 20.30
N LYS A 216 10.73 -6.24 20.44
CA LYS A 216 10.83 -5.47 21.67
C LYS A 216 10.02 -4.17 21.55
N GLY A 217 9.93 -3.45 22.68
CA GLY A 217 9.17 -2.20 22.73
C GLY A 217 7.67 -2.41 22.79
N ILE A 218 6.91 -1.48 22.24
CA ILE A 218 5.45 -1.50 22.24
C ILE A 218 4.98 -2.10 20.92
N ARG A 219 4.40 -3.30 20.97
CA ARG A 219 4.02 -4.13 19.82
C ARG A 219 2.54 -4.52 19.79
N ASP A 220 1.77 -4.15 20.83
CA ASP A 220 0.31 -4.21 20.84
C ASP A 220 -0.27 -2.94 20.23
N ILE A 221 -1.18 -3.08 19.28
CA ILE A 221 -1.78 -1.95 18.55
C ILE A 221 -2.54 -1.01 19.51
N SER A 222 -3.26 -1.56 20.48
CA SER A 222 -4.01 -0.76 21.46
C SER A 222 -3.06 -0.01 22.38
N GLU A 223 -2.00 -0.66 22.87
CA GLU A 223 -0.95 -0.03 23.69
C GLU A 223 -0.21 1.05 22.91
N TRP A 224 0.03 0.84 21.60
CA TRP A 224 0.66 1.82 20.72
C TRP A 224 -0.20 3.10 20.62
N TYR A 225 -1.50 2.96 20.31
CA TYR A 225 -2.39 4.13 20.28
C TYR A 225 -2.56 4.80 21.65
N MET A 226 -2.62 4.02 22.73
CA MET A 226 -2.65 4.60 24.08
C MET A 226 -1.37 5.40 24.38
N SER A 227 -0.23 4.97 23.85
CA SER A 227 1.05 5.67 24.02
C SER A 227 1.07 7.06 23.40
N PHE A 228 0.23 7.32 22.39
CA PHE A 228 0.06 8.66 21.82
C PHE A 228 -0.39 9.71 22.84
N VAL A 229 -0.99 9.27 23.95
CA VAL A 229 -1.44 10.14 25.05
C VAL A 229 -0.61 9.90 26.30
N THR A 230 -0.35 8.64 26.66
CA THR A 230 0.27 8.27 27.96
C THR A 230 1.81 8.30 27.93
N ARG A 231 2.42 8.15 26.73
CA ARG A 231 3.89 8.07 26.53
C ARG A 231 4.33 9.01 25.42
N ARG A 232 3.80 10.23 25.43
CA ARG A 232 3.93 11.18 24.31
C ARG A 232 5.36 11.50 23.94
N GLU A 233 6.25 11.73 24.92
CA GLU A 233 7.67 12.01 24.69
C GLU A 233 8.37 10.81 24.06
N TYR A 234 8.08 9.60 24.52
CA TYR A 234 8.62 8.37 23.93
C TYR A 234 8.24 8.22 22.47
N VAL A 235 6.95 8.37 22.14
CA VAL A 235 6.46 8.27 20.76
C VAL A 235 7.08 9.36 19.86
N TYR A 236 7.21 10.58 20.38
CA TYR A 236 7.85 11.67 19.63
C TYR A 236 9.32 11.34 19.29
N GLU A 237 10.06 10.81 20.26
CA GLU A 237 11.46 10.41 20.06
C GLU A 237 11.57 9.24 19.07
N VAL A 238 10.66 8.24 19.13
CA VAL A 238 10.61 7.17 18.12
C VAL A 238 10.45 7.77 16.71
N PHE A 239 9.48 8.67 16.49
CA PHE A 239 9.29 9.29 15.18
C PHE A 239 10.46 10.17 14.75
N ALA A 240 11.11 10.87 15.70
CA ALA A 240 12.28 11.67 15.39
C ALA A 240 13.45 10.79 14.88
N ARG A 241 13.72 9.69 15.55
CA ARG A 241 14.78 8.73 15.16
C ARG A 241 14.43 8.01 13.86
N GLU A 242 13.19 7.58 13.71
CA GLU A 242 12.68 6.99 12.46
C GLU A 242 12.89 7.95 11.26
N CYS A 243 12.56 9.24 11.44
CA CYS A 243 12.78 10.26 10.43
C CYS A 243 14.26 10.45 10.07
N GLU A 244 15.17 10.39 11.04
CA GLU A 244 16.63 10.48 10.78
C GLU A 244 17.12 9.31 9.91
N VAL A 245 16.72 8.09 10.26
CA VAL A 245 17.05 6.88 9.47
C VAL A 245 16.42 6.93 8.10
N GLY A 246 15.14 7.36 8.03
CA GLY A 246 14.42 7.52 6.78
C GLY A 246 15.10 8.50 5.83
N LEU A 247 15.53 9.66 6.30
CA LEU A 247 16.27 10.65 5.49
C LEU A 247 17.59 10.11 4.99
N ALA A 248 18.34 9.40 5.85
CA ALA A 248 19.59 8.76 5.44
C ALA A 248 19.36 7.70 4.35
N ASN A 249 18.27 6.94 4.45
CA ASN A 249 17.89 5.98 3.43
C ASN A 249 17.42 6.65 2.13
N LEU A 250 16.68 7.76 2.19
CA LEU A 250 16.24 8.50 0.98
C LEU A 250 17.43 8.97 0.13
N ILE A 251 18.53 9.45 0.77
CA ILE A 251 19.75 9.83 0.08
C ILE A 251 20.30 8.65 -0.74
N LYS A 252 20.43 7.49 -0.10
CA LYS A 252 20.94 6.27 -0.74
C LYS A 252 20.00 5.75 -1.84
N VAL A 253 18.68 5.81 -1.61
CA VAL A 253 17.67 5.42 -2.61
C VAL A 253 17.77 6.33 -3.83
N LYS A 254 17.91 7.65 -3.66
CA LYS A 254 18.10 8.57 -4.79
C LYS A 254 19.36 8.25 -5.60
N GLU A 255 20.44 7.92 -4.95
CA GLU A 255 21.67 7.48 -5.63
C GLU A 255 21.46 6.17 -6.40
N ALA A 256 20.68 5.24 -5.86
CA ALA A 256 20.40 3.95 -6.49
C ALA A 256 19.42 4.03 -7.66
N VAL A 257 18.27 4.72 -7.49
CA VAL A 257 17.18 4.72 -8.49
C VAL A 257 17.18 5.94 -9.41
N GLY A 258 17.87 7.04 -9.05
CA GLY A 258 17.91 8.26 -9.85
C GLY A 258 16.51 8.86 -10.07
N ASP A 259 16.24 9.28 -11.30
CA ASP A 259 14.94 9.85 -11.72
C ASP A 259 14.05 8.81 -12.44
N ARG A 260 14.27 7.51 -12.19
CA ARG A 260 13.51 6.42 -12.82
C ARG A 260 12.14 6.18 -12.20
N ILE A 261 11.91 6.63 -10.97
CA ILE A 261 10.60 6.54 -10.31
C ILE A 261 9.88 7.89 -10.39
N ASP A 262 8.56 7.85 -10.48
CA ASP A 262 7.72 9.07 -10.53
C ASP A 262 7.07 9.36 -9.17
N VAL A 263 6.78 8.31 -8.40
CA VAL A 263 6.05 8.39 -7.13
C VAL A 263 6.78 7.60 -6.04
N ILE A 264 6.87 8.18 -4.86
CA ILE A 264 7.38 7.52 -3.66
C ILE A 264 6.33 7.55 -2.54
N LYS A 265 5.87 6.37 -2.09
CA LYS A 265 5.02 6.25 -0.91
C LYS A 265 5.89 6.29 0.33
N ILE A 266 5.74 7.30 1.18
CA ILE A 266 6.58 7.54 2.36
C ILE A 266 5.95 7.08 3.68
N THR A 267 4.66 6.78 3.69
CA THR A 267 3.95 6.28 4.88
C THR A 267 2.68 5.54 4.48
N GLY A 268 2.30 4.54 5.27
CA GLY A 268 1.03 3.80 5.18
C GLY A 268 0.18 3.93 6.45
N ALA A 269 0.49 4.91 7.31
CA ALA A 269 -0.16 5.03 8.60
C ALA A 269 -1.62 5.45 8.52
N ASP A 270 -2.50 4.67 9.13
CA ASP A 270 -3.94 4.93 9.19
C ASP A 270 -4.27 5.86 10.36
N TYR A 271 -4.54 7.12 10.06
CA TYR A 271 -5.01 8.12 11.04
C TYR A 271 -6.52 8.32 11.02
N GLY A 272 -7.26 7.59 10.19
CA GLY A 272 -8.69 7.67 10.04
C GLY A 272 -9.44 6.39 10.41
N SER A 273 -10.70 6.54 10.76
CA SER A 273 -11.68 5.49 10.94
C SER A 273 -12.91 5.75 10.06
N GLN A 274 -13.90 4.86 10.07
CA GLN A 274 -15.18 5.10 9.38
C GLN A 274 -15.91 6.37 9.88
N ARG A 275 -15.66 6.81 11.13
CA ARG A 275 -16.34 7.92 11.79
C ARG A 275 -15.51 9.21 11.88
N GLY A 276 -14.32 9.23 11.27
CA GLY A 276 -13.42 10.37 11.31
C GLY A 276 -12.01 10.01 11.82
N PRO A 277 -11.17 11.02 12.11
CA PRO A 277 -9.80 10.80 12.51
C PRO A 277 -9.67 10.03 13.84
N LEU A 278 -8.68 9.14 13.91
CA LEU A 278 -8.25 8.47 15.15
C LEU A 278 -7.37 9.36 16.02
N VAL A 279 -6.76 10.38 15.43
CA VAL A 279 -5.93 11.38 16.09
C VAL A 279 -6.52 12.76 15.88
N SER A 280 -6.39 13.67 16.86
CA SER A 280 -6.83 15.05 16.67
C SER A 280 -5.92 15.80 15.69
N PRO A 281 -6.42 16.84 14.99
CA PRO A 281 -5.57 17.68 14.15
C PRO A 281 -4.38 18.30 14.92
N ASP A 282 -4.57 18.71 16.17
CA ASP A 282 -3.49 19.27 16.98
C ASP A 282 -2.43 18.22 17.31
N TRP A 283 -2.84 16.98 17.63
CA TRP A 283 -1.91 15.88 17.84
C TRP A 283 -1.09 15.58 16.56
N TYR A 284 -1.76 15.53 15.41
CA TYR A 284 -1.09 15.31 14.12
C TYR A 284 -0.06 16.41 13.83
N ARG A 285 -0.42 17.69 14.05
CA ARG A 285 0.46 18.86 13.86
C ARG A 285 1.71 18.80 14.73
N GLU A 286 1.56 18.32 15.95
CA GLU A 286 2.67 18.29 16.90
C GLU A 286 3.54 17.03 16.76
N MET A 287 2.93 15.88 16.51
CA MET A 287 3.60 14.58 16.63
C MET A 287 4.05 13.99 15.30
N ILE A 288 3.34 14.23 14.19
CA ILE A 288 3.60 13.57 12.89
C ILE A 288 4.05 14.58 11.84
N LYS A 289 3.31 15.66 11.65
CA LYS A 289 3.53 16.63 10.58
C LYS A 289 4.98 17.15 10.48
N PRO A 290 5.70 17.43 11.58
CA PRO A 290 7.08 17.92 11.49
C PRO A 290 8.01 16.93 10.80
N PHE A 291 7.81 15.63 10.99
CA PHE A 291 8.64 14.57 10.43
C PHE A 291 8.27 14.28 8.97
N GLN A 292 6.97 14.18 8.67
CA GLN A 292 6.51 14.05 7.28
C GLN A 292 6.97 15.24 6.44
N LYS A 293 6.86 16.46 6.98
CA LYS A 293 7.33 17.67 6.29
C LYS A 293 8.83 17.62 6.00
N LYS A 294 9.64 17.19 6.94
CA LYS A 294 11.09 17.00 6.72
C LYS A 294 11.38 16.03 5.57
N MET A 295 10.65 14.91 5.52
CA MET A 295 10.80 13.93 4.44
C MET A 295 10.36 14.50 3.09
N CYS A 296 9.18 15.13 3.03
CA CYS A 296 8.64 15.72 1.81
C CYS A 296 9.53 16.88 1.31
N ASP A 297 9.95 17.77 2.19
CA ASP A 297 10.85 18.87 1.84
C ASP A 297 12.17 18.35 1.22
N TRP A 298 12.75 17.30 1.80
CA TRP A 298 13.95 16.70 1.22
C TRP A 298 13.69 16.10 -0.17
N ILE A 299 12.59 15.36 -0.33
CA ILE A 299 12.20 14.75 -1.61
C ILE A 299 12.00 15.83 -2.68
N HIS A 300 11.22 16.85 -2.40
CA HIS A 300 10.92 17.92 -3.35
C HIS A 300 12.14 18.78 -3.73
N HIS A 301 13.12 18.95 -2.81
CA HIS A 301 14.32 19.72 -3.11
C HIS A 301 15.38 18.91 -3.90
N ASN A 302 15.37 17.59 -3.78
CA ASN A 302 16.44 16.75 -4.32
C ASN A 302 16.02 15.83 -5.46
N THR A 303 14.71 15.73 -5.74
CA THR A 303 14.15 14.81 -6.75
C THR A 303 13.01 15.44 -7.52
N SER A 304 12.59 14.78 -8.60
CA SER A 304 11.34 15.08 -9.31
C SER A 304 10.16 14.23 -8.82
N TRP A 305 10.35 13.39 -7.82
CA TRP A 305 9.35 12.44 -7.34
C TRP A 305 8.19 13.14 -6.63
N LYS A 306 7.01 12.56 -6.76
CA LYS A 306 5.81 12.97 -6.01
C LYS A 306 5.64 12.12 -4.76
N THR A 307 5.36 12.79 -3.65
CA THR A 307 5.14 12.14 -2.35
C THR A 307 3.73 11.57 -2.27
N PHE A 308 3.65 10.31 -1.85
CA PHE A 308 2.40 9.57 -1.73
C PHE A 308 2.21 9.13 -0.28
N MET A 309 1.02 9.36 0.25
CA MET A 309 0.59 8.89 1.55
C MET A 309 -0.59 7.94 1.39
N HIS A 310 -0.47 6.75 1.97
CA HIS A 310 -1.63 5.90 2.22
C HIS A 310 -2.19 6.22 3.60
N CYS A 311 -3.52 6.43 3.67
CA CYS A 311 -4.21 6.66 4.94
C CYS A 311 -5.70 6.39 4.78
N CYS A 312 -6.17 5.27 5.36
CA CYS A 312 -7.59 4.90 5.34
C CYS A 312 -8.46 5.81 6.22
N GLY A 313 -9.77 5.79 5.96
CA GLY A 313 -10.79 6.39 6.81
C GLY A 313 -11.14 7.84 6.51
N GLY A 314 -11.92 8.43 7.41
CA GLY A 314 -12.40 9.80 7.36
C GLY A 314 -11.35 10.79 7.83
N ILE A 315 -10.42 11.15 6.95
CA ILE A 315 -9.27 12.02 7.25
C ILE A 315 -9.46 13.48 6.82
N ARG A 316 -10.64 13.85 6.34
CA ARG A 316 -10.88 15.21 5.84
C ARG A 316 -10.41 16.31 6.79
N PRO A 317 -10.60 16.23 8.14
CA PRO A 317 -10.10 17.24 9.07
C PRO A 317 -8.57 17.38 9.14
N LEU A 318 -7.83 16.38 8.60
CA LEU A 318 -6.36 16.39 8.57
C LEU A 318 -5.80 16.83 7.21
N LEU A 319 -6.63 16.88 6.13
CA LEU A 319 -6.13 17.07 4.77
C LEU A 319 -5.38 18.38 4.57
N ASP A 320 -5.79 19.49 5.18
CA ASP A 320 -5.05 20.76 5.09
C ASP A 320 -3.63 20.62 5.69
N ASP A 321 -3.50 19.92 6.80
CA ASP A 321 -2.21 19.69 7.44
C ASP A 321 -1.35 18.69 6.69
N ILE A 322 -1.96 17.65 6.08
CA ILE A 322 -1.29 16.66 5.22
C ILE A 322 -0.72 17.36 3.97
N ILE A 323 -1.50 18.21 3.33
CA ILE A 323 -1.06 19.01 2.18
C ILE A 323 0.09 19.96 2.57
N ASP A 324 -0.03 20.64 3.71
CA ASP A 324 1.00 21.56 4.20
C ASP A 324 2.27 20.84 4.66
N ALA A 325 2.18 19.56 5.02
CA ALA A 325 3.34 18.70 5.24
C ALA A 325 4.08 18.34 3.93
N GLY A 326 3.49 18.63 2.77
CA GLY A 326 4.10 18.39 1.46
C GLY A 326 3.69 17.07 0.82
N ILE A 327 2.57 16.47 1.22
CA ILE A 327 2.02 15.29 0.55
C ILE A 327 1.35 15.71 -0.75
N ASP A 328 1.82 15.19 -1.89
CA ASP A 328 1.26 15.46 -3.21
C ASP A 328 0.05 14.57 -3.53
N ILE A 329 0.03 13.33 -3.02
CA ILE A 329 -0.93 12.28 -3.38
C ILE A 329 -1.51 11.63 -2.12
N ILE A 330 -2.82 11.55 -2.05
CA ILE A 330 -3.53 10.79 -1.00
C ILE A 330 -4.20 9.53 -1.55
N SER A 331 -4.03 8.41 -0.85
CA SER A 331 -4.64 7.11 -1.16
C SER A 331 -4.89 6.33 0.15
N PRO A 332 -5.97 5.58 0.25
CA PRO A 332 -7.12 5.61 -0.65
C PRO A 332 -7.95 6.89 -0.43
N VAL A 333 -8.88 7.15 -1.33
CA VAL A 333 -9.95 8.11 -1.07
C VAL A 333 -11.16 7.30 -0.59
N GLN A 334 -11.26 7.11 0.74
CA GLN A 334 -12.30 6.24 1.31
C GLN A 334 -13.63 6.98 1.41
N THR A 335 -14.33 7.05 0.28
CA THR A 335 -15.57 7.81 0.10
C THR A 335 -16.74 7.35 0.95
N SER A 336 -16.67 6.14 1.52
CA SER A 336 -17.65 5.59 2.46
C SER A 336 -17.47 6.06 3.90
N ALA A 337 -16.35 6.70 4.24
CA ALA A 337 -16.09 7.24 5.56
C ALA A 337 -16.75 8.62 5.75
N GLU A 338 -17.05 8.98 7.00
CA GLU A 338 -17.70 10.25 7.34
C GLU A 338 -16.85 11.45 6.90
N GLY A 339 -17.49 12.41 6.22
CA GLY A 339 -16.85 13.63 5.72
C GLY A 339 -16.03 13.47 4.44
N MET A 340 -16.02 12.27 3.84
CA MET A 340 -15.24 11.96 2.64
C MET A 340 -16.09 11.92 1.36
N GLU A 341 -17.15 12.72 1.30
CA GLU A 341 -18.01 12.81 0.11
C GLU A 341 -17.22 13.30 -1.10
N PRO A 342 -17.27 12.58 -2.25
CA PRO A 342 -16.41 12.82 -3.41
C PRO A 342 -16.44 14.25 -3.93
N GLN A 343 -17.64 14.83 -4.13
CA GLN A 343 -17.77 16.18 -4.67
C GLN A 343 -17.16 17.23 -3.73
N ARG A 344 -17.41 17.11 -2.42
CA ARG A 344 -16.81 18.02 -1.43
C ARG A 344 -15.29 17.93 -1.37
N LEU A 345 -14.75 16.72 -1.43
CA LEU A 345 -13.30 16.54 -1.47
C LEU A 345 -12.70 17.18 -2.71
N LYS A 346 -13.36 17.00 -3.86
CA LYS A 346 -12.90 17.60 -5.13
C LYS A 346 -12.97 19.12 -5.08
N ASP A 347 -14.07 19.70 -4.58
CA ASP A 347 -14.27 21.15 -4.49
C ASP A 347 -13.28 21.80 -3.51
N ASP A 348 -13.03 21.16 -2.35
CA ASP A 348 -12.20 21.75 -1.28
C ASP A 348 -10.69 21.54 -1.51
N PHE A 349 -10.28 20.44 -2.16
CA PHE A 349 -8.88 20.02 -2.21
C PHE A 349 -8.36 19.65 -3.60
N GLY A 350 -9.24 19.54 -4.62
CA GLY A 350 -8.88 19.04 -5.94
C GLY A 350 -7.82 19.84 -6.70
N ASP A 351 -7.58 21.08 -6.32
CA ASP A 351 -6.52 21.94 -6.86
C ASP A 351 -5.19 21.83 -6.09
N ARG A 352 -5.17 21.17 -4.94
CA ARG A 352 -4.02 21.10 -4.02
C ARG A 352 -3.42 19.71 -3.83
N ILE A 353 -4.24 18.65 -3.96
CA ILE A 353 -3.79 17.27 -3.78
C ILE A 353 -4.27 16.40 -4.95
N ILE A 354 -3.55 15.35 -5.26
CA ILE A 354 -3.93 14.35 -6.24
C ILE A 354 -4.67 13.23 -5.51
N PHE A 355 -5.86 12.89 -6.01
CA PHE A 355 -6.63 11.77 -5.51
C PHE A 355 -6.23 10.49 -6.24
N TRP A 356 -5.76 9.50 -5.49
CA TRP A 356 -5.39 8.19 -6.02
C TRP A 356 -6.25 7.11 -5.40
N GLY A 357 -7.19 6.55 -6.19
CA GLY A 357 -8.22 5.64 -5.70
C GLY A 357 -9.56 6.35 -5.41
N GLY A 358 -10.46 5.62 -4.77
CA GLY A 358 -11.84 6.09 -4.54
C GLY A 358 -12.77 5.89 -5.74
N GLY A 359 -12.32 5.16 -6.76
CA GLY A 359 -13.05 4.94 -8.01
C GLY A 359 -14.26 4.01 -7.86
N VAL A 360 -14.27 3.12 -6.88
CA VAL A 360 -15.41 2.25 -6.54
C VAL A 360 -15.30 1.75 -5.12
N GLU A 361 -16.43 1.62 -4.45
CA GLU A 361 -16.53 1.11 -3.07
C GLU A 361 -16.27 -0.40 -3.04
N ASN A 362 -15.21 -0.81 -2.35
CA ASN A 362 -14.77 -2.20 -2.28
C ASN A 362 -15.27 -2.98 -1.07
N GLN A 363 -16.08 -2.37 -0.19
CA GLN A 363 -16.75 -3.03 0.93
C GLN A 363 -18.22 -3.34 0.65
N LYS A 364 -18.82 -2.70 -0.35
CA LYS A 364 -20.25 -2.84 -0.66
C LYS A 364 -20.51 -3.05 -2.15
N THR A 365 -20.29 -2.01 -2.97
CA THR A 365 -20.72 -2.01 -4.37
C THR A 365 -19.94 -3.03 -5.20
N LEU A 366 -18.62 -2.99 -5.16
CA LEU A 366 -17.78 -3.87 -5.98
C LEU A 366 -18.01 -5.37 -5.65
N PRO A 367 -18.03 -5.81 -4.36
CA PRO A 367 -18.24 -7.22 -4.04
C PRO A 367 -19.71 -7.67 -4.07
N PHE A 368 -20.68 -6.80 -3.77
CA PHE A 368 -22.05 -7.21 -3.50
C PHE A 368 -23.10 -6.53 -4.38
N GLY A 369 -22.74 -5.49 -5.11
CA GLY A 369 -23.63 -4.80 -6.04
C GLY A 369 -23.87 -5.59 -7.34
N THR A 370 -24.81 -5.11 -8.15
CA THR A 370 -24.96 -5.57 -9.53
C THR A 370 -23.90 -4.98 -10.44
N PRO A 371 -23.64 -5.57 -11.63
CA PRO A 371 -22.72 -4.96 -12.60
C PRO A 371 -23.10 -3.53 -13.00
N GLU A 372 -24.41 -3.23 -13.11
CA GLU A 372 -24.90 -1.90 -13.41
C GLU A 372 -24.56 -0.90 -12.29
N GLU A 373 -24.80 -1.29 -11.01
CA GLU A 373 -24.45 -0.43 -9.87
C GLU A 373 -22.93 -0.15 -9.81
N VAL A 374 -22.09 -1.14 -10.11
CA VAL A 374 -20.64 -0.97 -10.19
C VAL A 374 -20.27 -0.02 -11.33
N TYR A 375 -20.83 -0.23 -12.52
CA TYR A 375 -20.58 0.63 -13.69
C TYR A 375 -20.97 2.08 -13.40
N ASP A 376 -22.16 2.30 -12.85
CA ASP A 376 -22.70 3.63 -12.57
C ASP A 376 -21.85 4.36 -11.50
N GLU A 377 -21.46 3.67 -10.41
CA GLU A 377 -20.61 4.26 -9.38
C GLU A 377 -19.24 4.64 -9.95
N VAL A 378 -18.60 3.77 -10.71
CA VAL A 378 -17.32 4.05 -11.36
C VAL A 378 -17.40 5.30 -12.25
N ARG A 379 -18.46 5.38 -13.08
CA ARG A 379 -18.69 6.55 -13.96
C ARG A 379 -18.91 7.83 -13.16
N GLU A 380 -19.69 7.78 -12.09
CA GLU A 380 -19.90 8.91 -11.19
C GLU A 380 -18.57 9.39 -10.57
N ARG A 381 -17.79 8.47 -10.00
CA ARG A 381 -16.51 8.79 -9.35
C ARG A 381 -15.52 9.41 -10.33
N ILE A 382 -15.42 8.85 -11.53
CA ILE A 382 -14.55 9.40 -12.57
C ILE A 382 -15.02 10.81 -12.97
N CYS A 383 -16.31 11.03 -13.16
CA CYS A 383 -16.86 12.32 -13.50
C CYS A 383 -16.50 13.39 -12.45
N ILE A 384 -16.58 13.05 -11.18
CA ILE A 384 -16.27 13.96 -10.08
C ILE A 384 -14.75 14.18 -9.97
N PHE A 385 -13.98 13.13 -9.74
CA PHE A 385 -12.56 13.28 -9.40
C PHE A 385 -11.68 13.68 -10.58
N ASN A 386 -11.99 13.24 -11.80
CA ASN A 386 -11.22 13.58 -12.98
C ASN A 386 -11.59 14.96 -13.58
N ASN A 387 -12.60 15.64 -13.07
CA ASN A 387 -12.94 16.99 -13.49
C ASN A 387 -11.79 17.96 -13.18
N GLY A 388 -11.19 18.54 -14.21
CA GLY A 388 -9.97 19.37 -14.07
C GLY A 388 -8.68 18.60 -13.82
N GLY A 389 -8.67 17.25 -13.92
CA GLY A 389 -7.50 16.40 -13.73
C GLY A 389 -7.15 16.12 -12.26
N GLY A 390 -5.92 15.62 -12.01
CA GLY A 390 -5.45 15.32 -10.66
C GLY A 390 -6.08 14.07 -10.04
N PHE A 391 -6.43 13.08 -10.88
CA PHE A 391 -7.03 11.82 -10.44
C PHE A 391 -6.36 10.62 -11.10
N VAL A 392 -6.00 9.62 -10.31
CA VAL A 392 -5.58 8.29 -10.77
C VAL A 392 -6.60 7.28 -10.29
N PHE A 393 -7.20 6.55 -11.22
CA PHE A 393 -8.24 5.58 -10.88
C PHE A 393 -7.65 4.35 -10.20
N ASN A 394 -8.23 3.97 -9.08
CA ASN A 394 -8.15 2.67 -8.41
C ASN A 394 -9.45 2.45 -7.62
N ALA A 395 -9.76 1.22 -7.24
CA ALA A 395 -10.76 0.97 -6.20
C ALA A 395 -10.37 1.68 -4.89
N ILE A 396 -11.26 1.77 -3.91
CA ILE A 396 -10.90 2.40 -2.63
C ILE A 396 -9.66 1.73 -2.01
N HIS A 397 -9.61 0.40 -2.01
CA HIS A 397 -8.48 -0.38 -1.49
C HIS A 397 -8.30 -1.64 -2.33
N ASN A 398 -7.50 -2.61 -1.86
CA ASN A 398 -7.29 -3.89 -2.55
C ASN A 398 -8.62 -4.51 -3.02
N ILE A 399 -8.65 -5.01 -4.25
CA ILE A 399 -9.76 -5.84 -4.71
C ILE A 399 -9.68 -7.18 -3.98
N GLN A 400 -10.71 -7.46 -3.18
CA GLN A 400 -10.75 -8.56 -2.24
C GLN A 400 -11.07 -9.91 -2.92
N PRO A 401 -10.77 -11.04 -2.25
CA PRO A 401 -11.23 -12.36 -2.67
C PRO A 401 -12.76 -12.39 -2.83
N ASN A 402 -13.24 -13.33 -3.64
CA ASN A 402 -14.68 -13.50 -3.93
C ASN A 402 -15.39 -12.30 -4.58
N THR A 403 -14.66 -11.27 -5.02
CA THR A 403 -15.26 -10.20 -5.84
C THR A 403 -15.76 -10.80 -7.15
N PRO A 404 -17.08 -10.67 -7.49
CA PRO A 404 -17.64 -11.29 -8.67
C PRO A 404 -16.96 -10.80 -9.94
N ILE A 405 -16.52 -11.73 -10.80
CA ILE A 405 -15.80 -11.38 -12.04
C ILE A 405 -16.62 -10.45 -12.95
N LYS A 406 -17.94 -10.59 -12.96
CA LYS A 406 -18.84 -9.72 -13.72
C LYS A 406 -18.79 -8.27 -13.25
N ASN A 407 -18.60 -8.04 -11.95
CA ASN A 407 -18.45 -6.71 -11.36
C ASN A 407 -17.09 -6.10 -11.71
N ILE A 408 -16.02 -6.91 -11.71
CA ILE A 408 -14.71 -6.47 -12.17
C ILE A 408 -14.74 -6.07 -13.65
N PHE A 409 -15.45 -6.83 -14.49
CA PHE A 409 -15.61 -6.49 -15.91
C PHE A 409 -16.44 -5.20 -16.09
N ALA A 410 -17.52 -5.02 -15.32
CA ALA A 410 -18.29 -3.78 -15.35
C ALA A 410 -17.43 -2.56 -14.93
N MET A 411 -16.59 -2.70 -13.91
CA MET A 411 -15.61 -1.68 -13.52
C MET A 411 -14.65 -1.34 -14.67
N VAL A 412 -14.04 -2.36 -15.29
CA VAL A 412 -13.10 -2.16 -16.41
C VAL A 412 -13.80 -1.55 -17.63
N GLU A 413 -15.04 -1.92 -17.91
CA GLU A 413 -15.84 -1.31 -18.99
C GLU A 413 -16.15 0.16 -18.72
N ALA A 414 -16.57 0.49 -17.50
CA ALA A 414 -16.82 1.88 -17.10
C ALA A 414 -15.55 2.76 -17.19
N ILE A 415 -14.38 2.21 -16.82
CA ILE A 415 -13.08 2.87 -17.01
C ILE A 415 -12.85 3.15 -18.50
N LYS A 416 -12.97 2.13 -19.34
CA LYS A 416 -12.78 2.25 -20.80
C LYS A 416 -13.68 3.29 -21.43
N ASP A 417 -14.96 3.30 -21.05
CA ASP A 417 -15.96 4.23 -21.59
C ASP A 417 -15.78 5.67 -21.07
N SER A 418 -14.80 5.88 -20.18
CA SER A 418 -14.43 7.20 -19.65
C SER A 418 -13.26 7.86 -20.38
N PHE A 419 -12.66 7.19 -21.37
CA PHE A 419 -11.49 7.65 -22.13
C PHE A 419 -11.82 8.68 -23.23
#